data_f9da9b151b85193351a88cd1f481a89b
#
_entry.id   f9da9b151b85193351a88cd1f481a89b
#
_cell.length_a   1.000
_cell.length_b   1.000
_cell.length_c   1.000
_cell.angle_alpha   90.00
_cell.angle_beta   90.00
_cell.angle_gamma   90.00
#
_symmetry.space_group_name_H-M   'P 1'
#
loop_
_entity.id
_entity.type
_entity.pdbx_description
1 polymer ?
#
loop_
_entity_poly.entity_id
_entity_poly.type
_entity_poly.pdbx_seq_one_letter_code
_entity_poly.pdbx_strand_id
1 'polypeptide(L)'
;MPTIRILHASDLHISAQKEMNISPIDQLTQLGKVKSNATTLLYLASWAKRALKAFLKKMTASSYEPDVLKRLTLFIYENARKKKIDGRDQVEVGDDKIDAVILSGDLATTGIQIDIDKVQRFLSSSIDALHPWKNQDGEATLTAVSIPIWIVPGNHDRFEPTRSVIFFQNLPLPKFFNPGAPRFDQIIDFKHTPATELGAVPDWTSGPTPVRVVVLGADFSLRQFVDHDGFYGWLAQGCVYDDIMQQLIDKTEEANSKHKEHNQGALCILWVVHFPPGYPHLSKPHRLLFEGRLTSAANNHGVNAILAGHTHEQVKYRKPGANFDVLCCGTTSQYVPPKTSGRNRFQIINVTCNDSSNVLITLDNYKYMRAGEAGITISNFYSEP
;
A
#
# COMPACT_ATOMS: atom_id res chain seq x y z
N MET A 1 -12.77 24.64 -12.18
CA MET A 1 -13.61 23.45 -11.95
C MET A 1 -13.17 22.84 -10.63
N PRO A 2 -14.08 22.36 -9.80
CA PRO A 2 -13.68 21.71 -8.56
C PRO A 2 -12.85 20.47 -8.87
N THR A 3 -11.71 20.35 -8.20
CA THR A 3 -10.76 19.24 -8.35
C THR A 3 -10.74 18.46 -7.06
N ILE A 4 -10.94 17.15 -7.14
CA ILE A 4 -10.71 16.24 -6.02
C ILE A 4 -9.26 15.77 -6.10
N ARG A 5 -8.52 15.95 -5.00
CA ARG A 5 -7.10 15.64 -4.94
C ARG A 5 -6.84 14.52 -3.94
N ILE A 6 -6.30 13.41 -4.42
CA ILE A 6 -6.05 12.21 -3.62
C ILE A 6 -4.56 11.91 -3.63
N LEU A 7 -3.94 11.94 -2.45
CA LEU A 7 -2.55 11.49 -2.32
C LEU A 7 -2.51 9.96 -2.38
N HIS A 8 -1.71 9.42 -3.27
CA HIS A 8 -1.45 7.99 -3.40
C HIS A 8 0.00 7.67 -3.05
N ALA A 9 0.18 6.85 -2.02
CA ALA A 9 1.46 6.35 -1.55
C ALA A 9 1.41 4.83 -1.40
N SER A 10 2.57 4.17 -1.45
CA SER A 10 2.70 2.72 -1.29
C SER A 10 4.09 2.36 -0.77
N ASP A 11 4.26 1.10 -0.40
CA ASP A 11 5.58 0.54 -0.08
C ASP A 11 6.30 1.40 0.98
N LEU A 12 5.61 1.67 2.11
CA LEU A 12 6.15 2.43 3.23
C LEU A 12 7.20 1.62 4.01
N HIS A 13 7.01 0.31 4.10
CA HIS A 13 7.88 -0.65 4.76
C HIS A 13 8.28 -0.24 6.19
N ILE A 14 7.33 0.29 6.96
CA ILE A 14 7.54 0.70 8.35
C ILE A 14 8.05 -0.49 9.15
N SER A 15 9.13 -0.32 9.92
CA SER A 15 9.76 -1.38 10.69
C SER A 15 10.23 -0.92 12.05
N ALA A 16 10.06 -1.76 13.04
CA ALA A 16 10.61 -1.60 14.38
C ALA A 16 12.03 -2.16 14.51
N GLN A 17 12.54 -2.88 13.51
CA GLN A 17 13.78 -3.67 13.61
C GLN A 17 15.03 -2.82 13.85
N LYS A 18 15.11 -1.60 13.29
CA LYS A 18 16.23 -0.69 13.54
C LYS A 18 16.33 -0.20 14.96
N GLU A 19 15.20 -0.03 15.63
CA GLU A 19 15.13 0.50 16.99
C GLU A 19 15.49 -0.53 18.04
N MET A 20 15.26 -1.80 17.73
CA MET A 20 15.49 -2.91 18.66
C MET A 20 16.89 -3.53 18.54
N ASN A 21 17.74 -3.08 17.61
CA ASN A 21 19.02 -3.73 17.27
C ASN A 21 18.89 -5.24 16.99
N ILE A 22 17.67 -5.70 16.71
CA ILE A 22 17.37 -7.11 16.46
C ILE A 22 17.45 -7.31 14.95
N SER A 23 18.53 -7.93 14.51
CA SER A 23 18.59 -8.44 13.12
C SER A 23 17.45 -9.44 12.92
N PRO A 24 16.73 -9.41 11.78
CA PRO A 24 15.76 -10.46 11.43
C PRO A 24 16.34 -11.86 11.55
N ILE A 25 17.66 -11.99 11.37
CA ILE A 25 18.43 -13.23 11.52
C ILE A 25 18.51 -13.64 12.99
N ASP A 26 18.58 -12.70 13.92
CA ASP A 26 18.64 -13.00 15.35
C ASP A 26 17.28 -13.47 15.87
N GLN A 27 16.18 -12.93 15.35
CA GLN A 27 14.83 -13.44 15.60
C GLN A 27 14.69 -14.88 15.07
N LEU A 28 15.21 -15.17 13.89
CA LEU A 28 15.24 -16.51 13.31
C LEU A 28 16.11 -17.47 14.10
N THR A 29 17.24 -17.02 14.66
CA THR A 29 18.14 -17.83 15.50
C THR A 29 17.56 -18.09 16.89
N GLN A 30 16.80 -17.19 17.46
CA GLN A 30 16.08 -17.44 18.71
C GLN A 30 15.00 -18.51 18.57
N LEU A 31 14.33 -18.60 17.42
CA LEU A 31 13.39 -19.68 17.10
C LEU A 31 14.09 -21.00 16.72
N GLY A 32 15.34 -20.94 16.24
CA GLY A 32 16.15 -22.11 15.85
C GLY A 32 16.67 -22.97 16.99
N LYS A 33 16.32 -22.69 18.24
CA LYS A 33 16.61 -23.55 19.41
C LYS A 33 15.69 -24.77 19.52
N VAL A 34 14.90 -25.07 18.51
CA VAL A 34 14.17 -26.33 18.37
C VAL A 34 15.19 -27.39 17.93
N LYS A 35 15.47 -28.35 18.80
CA LYS A 35 16.37 -29.48 18.60
C LYS A 35 16.08 -30.22 17.30
N SER A 36 17.00 -30.23 16.33
CA SER A 36 16.92 -31.12 15.16
C SER A 36 17.91 -32.25 15.30
N ASN A 37 17.39 -33.46 15.29
CA ASN A 37 18.17 -34.73 15.18
C ASN A 37 18.22 -35.16 13.71
N ALA A 38 19.11 -34.61 12.91
CA ALA A 38 19.38 -35.20 11.60
C ALA A 38 20.63 -34.63 10.93
N THR A 39 21.65 -35.41 10.85
CA THR A 39 22.99 -35.10 10.30
C THR A 39 23.05 -34.99 8.78
N THR A 40 22.09 -35.52 8.04
CA THR A 40 22.10 -35.55 6.55
C THR A 40 21.42 -34.30 5.94
N LEU A 41 20.56 -33.66 6.66
CA LEU A 41 19.94 -32.37 6.29
C LEU A 41 20.91 -31.17 6.40
N LEU A 42 22.01 -31.33 7.10
CA LEU A 42 22.97 -30.27 7.41
C LEU A 42 23.73 -29.74 6.18
N TYR A 43 23.97 -30.55 5.15
CA TYR A 43 24.70 -30.11 3.97
C TYR A 43 23.81 -29.36 2.96
N LEU A 44 22.62 -29.84 2.69
CA LEU A 44 21.58 -29.12 1.93
C LEU A 44 21.08 -27.91 2.73
N ALA A 45 21.00 -28.04 4.06
CA ALA A 45 20.65 -26.98 4.98
C ALA A 45 21.68 -25.84 5.00
N SER A 46 22.98 -26.06 4.80
CA SER A 46 23.96 -24.97 4.82
C SER A 46 23.92 -24.09 3.57
N TRP A 47 23.63 -24.63 2.40
CA TRP A 47 23.41 -23.88 1.17
C TRP A 47 22.04 -23.20 1.17
N ALA A 48 20.99 -23.92 1.52
CA ALA A 48 19.64 -23.39 1.69
C ALA A 48 19.60 -22.32 2.79
N LYS A 49 20.32 -22.51 3.89
CA LYS A 49 20.47 -21.53 4.98
C LYS A 49 21.20 -20.27 4.52
N ARG A 50 22.24 -20.38 3.66
CA ARG A 50 22.93 -19.21 3.08
C ARG A 50 22.07 -18.49 2.04
N ALA A 51 21.40 -19.23 1.16
CA ALA A 51 20.47 -18.68 0.17
C ALA A 51 19.27 -18.02 0.87
N LEU A 52 18.70 -18.68 1.88
CA LEU A 52 17.64 -18.14 2.70
C LEU A 52 18.10 -16.91 3.51
N LYS A 53 19.30 -16.96 4.10
CA LYS A 53 19.90 -15.82 4.80
C LYS A 53 20.12 -14.63 3.86
N ALA A 54 20.60 -14.87 2.63
CA ALA A 54 20.78 -13.82 1.61
C ALA A 54 19.42 -13.27 1.13
N PHE A 55 18.46 -14.15 0.94
CA PHE A 55 17.09 -13.79 0.54
C PHE A 55 16.36 -13.02 1.65
N LEU A 56 16.35 -13.51 2.89
CA LEU A 56 15.79 -12.82 4.03
C LEU A 56 16.50 -11.49 4.30
N LYS A 57 17.84 -11.44 4.18
CA LYS A 57 18.59 -10.20 4.26
C LYS A 57 18.17 -9.21 3.16
N LYS A 58 17.86 -9.69 1.97
CA LYS A 58 17.36 -8.85 0.88
C LYS A 58 15.93 -8.38 1.13
N MET A 59 15.06 -9.23 1.64
CA MET A 59 13.66 -8.89 1.96
C MET A 59 13.50 -8.07 3.22
N THR A 60 14.37 -8.26 4.22
CA THR A 60 14.30 -7.56 5.52
C THR A 60 15.31 -6.42 5.64
N ALA A 61 16.31 -6.34 4.75
CA ALA A 61 17.28 -5.23 4.72
C ALA A 61 16.70 -3.95 4.13
N SER A 62 15.51 -3.98 3.60
CA SER A 62 14.78 -2.79 3.18
C SER A 62 14.19 -2.09 4.40
N SER A 63 15.06 -1.61 5.28
CA SER A 63 14.62 -0.74 6.35
C SER A 63 14.04 0.54 5.72
N TYR A 64 12.89 0.98 6.24
CA TYR A 64 12.35 2.27 5.85
C TYR A 64 13.23 3.42 6.34
N GLU A 65 13.06 4.60 5.75
CA GLU A 65 13.70 5.83 6.21
C GLU A 65 12.73 6.63 7.07
N PRO A 66 12.90 6.68 8.40
CA PRO A 66 11.99 7.41 9.30
C PRO A 66 11.84 8.89 8.95
N ASP A 67 12.93 9.51 8.48
CA ASP A 67 12.91 10.94 8.12
C ASP A 67 12.08 11.18 6.85
N VAL A 68 12.10 10.25 5.89
CA VAL A 68 11.23 10.33 4.71
C VAL A 68 9.77 10.19 5.12
N LEU A 69 9.45 9.22 5.99
CA LEU A 69 8.10 9.05 6.51
C LEU A 69 7.62 10.29 7.26
N LYS A 70 8.47 10.90 8.10
CA LYS A 70 8.15 12.16 8.79
C LYS A 70 7.86 13.30 7.82
N ARG A 71 8.62 13.41 6.73
CA ARG A 71 8.40 14.44 5.69
C ARG A 71 7.11 14.19 4.91
N LEU A 72 6.82 12.94 4.56
CA LEU A 72 5.54 12.58 3.97
C LEU A 72 4.37 12.98 4.88
N THR A 73 4.46 12.64 6.16
CA THR A 73 3.41 12.92 7.13
C THR A 73 3.20 14.43 7.32
N LEU A 74 4.31 15.18 7.42
CA LEU A 74 4.27 16.65 7.46
C LEU A 74 3.60 17.21 6.19
N PHE A 75 4.01 16.72 5.00
CA PHE A 75 3.41 17.14 3.73
C PHE A 75 1.89 16.88 3.71
N ILE A 76 1.46 15.68 4.13
CA ILE A 76 0.02 15.35 4.22
C ILE A 76 -0.68 16.31 5.19
N TYR A 77 -0.13 16.52 6.39
CA TYR A 77 -0.74 17.41 7.39
C TYR A 77 -0.86 18.86 6.90
N GLU A 78 0.17 19.42 6.28
CA GLU A 78 0.17 20.80 5.76
C GLU A 78 -0.81 20.99 4.61
N ASN A 79 -0.99 19.97 3.78
CA ASN A 79 -1.80 20.05 2.57
C ASN A 79 -3.20 19.41 2.71
N ALA A 80 -3.53 18.76 3.83
CA ALA A 80 -4.85 18.17 4.05
C ALA A 80 -5.94 19.25 4.07
N ARG A 81 -7.04 19.03 3.35
CA ARG A 81 -8.23 19.90 3.38
C ARG A 81 -8.84 19.97 4.78
N LYS A 82 -8.72 18.92 5.56
CA LYS A 82 -9.25 18.86 6.92
C LYS A 82 -8.23 18.25 7.86
N LYS A 83 -7.93 18.96 8.94
CA LYS A 83 -6.96 18.53 9.95
C LYS A 83 -7.38 18.99 11.34
N LYS A 84 -6.80 18.39 12.37
CA LYS A 84 -7.02 18.77 13.78
C LYS A 84 -5.97 19.80 14.20
N ILE A 85 -6.45 20.93 14.74
CA ILE A 85 -5.62 21.92 15.43
C ILE A 85 -6.23 22.13 16.79
N ASP A 86 -5.43 22.01 17.85
CA ASP A 86 -5.88 22.07 19.24
C ASP A 86 -7.09 21.15 19.53
N GLY A 87 -7.07 19.94 18.96
CA GLY A 87 -8.12 18.94 19.12
C GLY A 87 -9.42 19.21 18.34
N ARG A 88 -9.49 20.27 17.56
CA ARG A 88 -10.67 20.65 16.75
C ARG A 88 -10.40 20.47 15.27
N ASP A 89 -11.40 19.97 14.55
CA ASP A 89 -11.33 19.89 13.09
C ASP A 89 -11.33 21.30 12.48
N GLN A 90 -10.34 21.58 11.67
CA GLN A 90 -10.26 22.77 10.82
C GLN A 90 -10.35 22.38 9.36
N VAL A 91 -11.14 23.10 8.59
CA VAL A 91 -11.28 22.93 7.14
C VAL A 91 -10.50 24.04 6.44
N GLU A 92 -9.53 23.62 5.63
CA GLU A 92 -8.73 24.50 4.78
C GLU A 92 -9.43 24.69 3.43
N VAL A 93 -9.52 25.93 2.97
CA VAL A 93 -10.07 26.27 1.67
C VAL A 93 -8.93 26.44 0.67
N GLY A 94 -9.02 25.80 -0.50
CA GLY A 94 -8.03 25.91 -1.57
C GLY A 94 -8.14 24.73 -2.54
N ASP A 95 -7.90 24.97 -3.81
CA ASP A 95 -7.95 23.94 -4.86
C ASP A 95 -6.70 23.03 -4.84
N ASP A 96 -5.68 23.40 -4.07
CA ASP A 96 -4.43 22.68 -3.88
C ASP A 96 -4.49 21.68 -2.72
N LYS A 97 -5.58 21.64 -1.95
CA LYS A 97 -5.72 20.80 -0.76
C LYS A 97 -6.05 19.35 -1.10
N ILE A 98 -5.48 18.43 -0.30
CA ILE A 98 -5.70 17.00 -0.42
C ILE A 98 -7.01 16.62 0.28
N ASP A 99 -7.87 15.90 -0.42
CA ASP A 99 -9.19 15.45 0.04
C ASP A 99 -9.17 14.08 0.68
N ALA A 100 -8.23 13.20 0.28
CA ALA A 100 -8.06 11.86 0.82
C ALA A 100 -6.63 11.35 0.62
N VAL A 101 -6.27 10.30 1.36
CA VAL A 101 -5.01 9.56 1.23
C VAL A 101 -5.32 8.10 0.90
N ILE A 102 -4.62 7.53 -0.07
CA ILE A 102 -4.64 6.10 -0.40
C ILE A 102 -3.25 5.51 -0.13
N LEU A 103 -3.22 4.42 0.65
CA LEU A 103 -2.03 3.63 0.94
C LEU A 103 -2.23 2.24 0.33
N SER A 104 -1.59 1.98 -0.83
CA SER A 104 -1.83 0.78 -1.63
C SER A 104 -0.90 -0.39 -1.31
N GLY A 105 -0.70 -0.66 -0.03
CA GLY A 105 -0.02 -1.86 0.48
C GLY A 105 1.44 -1.68 0.86
N ASP A 106 1.99 -2.74 1.46
CA ASP A 106 3.33 -2.82 2.01
C ASP A 106 3.62 -1.68 3.00
N LEU A 107 2.69 -1.48 3.95
CA LEU A 107 2.86 -0.51 5.02
C LEU A 107 3.89 -0.96 6.02
N ALA A 108 3.87 -2.25 6.39
CA ALA A 108 4.88 -2.89 7.23
C ALA A 108 6.01 -3.51 6.39
N THR A 109 7.21 -3.60 6.97
CA THR A 109 8.31 -4.38 6.35
C THR A 109 8.03 -5.87 6.43
N THR A 110 7.35 -6.31 7.48
CA THR A 110 6.91 -7.69 7.68
C THR A 110 5.55 -7.73 8.36
N GLY A 111 4.79 -8.82 8.15
CA GLY A 111 3.52 -9.08 8.85
C GLY A 111 3.67 -9.52 10.31
N ILE A 112 4.86 -9.38 10.92
CA ILE A 112 5.06 -9.69 12.33
C ILE A 112 4.48 -8.59 13.21
N GLN A 113 4.07 -8.99 14.42
CA GLN A 113 3.33 -8.12 15.34
C GLN A 113 3.97 -6.75 15.56
N ILE A 114 5.27 -6.72 15.79
CA ILE A 114 5.97 -5.49 16.17
C ILE A 114 6.01 -4.45 15.04
N ASP A 115 6.13 -4.90 13.77
CA ASP A 115 6.07 -4.03 12.61
C ASP A 115 4.63 -3.54 12.41
N ILE A 116 3.63 -4.43 12.57
CA ILE A 116 2.21 -4.07 12.51
C ILE A 116 1.81 -3.09 13.63
N ASP A 117 2.28 -3.30 14.86
CA ASP A 117 2.03 -2.37 15.97
C ASP A 117 2.61 -0.97 15.66
N LYS A 118 3.74 -0.92 14.96
CA LYS A 118 4.33 0.36 14.53
C LYS A 118 3.50 1.03 13.43
N VAL A 119 2.95 0.27 12.48
CA VAL A 119 1.99 0.78 11.52
C VAL A 119 0.73 1.31 12.22
N GLN A 120 0.22 0.60 13.23
CA GLN A 120 -0.93 1.07 14.01
C GLN A 120 -0.61 2.40 14.73
N ARG A 121 0.58 2.54 15.33
CA ARG A 121 0.98 3.82 15.93
C ARG A 121 1.08 4.94 14.90
N PHE A 122 1.60 4.66 13.71
CA PHE A 122 1.61 5.61 12.60
C PHE A 122 0.21 6.11 12.23
N LEU A 123 -0.77 5.23 12.25
CA LEU A 123 -2.16 5.57 11.89
C LEU A 123 -2.94 6.24 13.03
N SER A 124 -2.66 5.92 14.30
CA SER A 124 -3.59 6.22 15.41
C SER A 124 -2.95 6.48 16.79
N SER A 125 -1.69 6.90 16.86
CA SER A 125 -1.06 7.21 18.16
C SER A 125 -1.43 8.61 18.69
N SER A 126 -1.19 8.85 19.98
CA SER A 126 -1.33 10.18 20.59
C SER A 126 -0.36 11.17 19.94
N ILE A 127 -0.85 12.36 19.59
CA ILE A 127 -0.06 13.40 18.92
C ILE A 127 0.76 14.21 19.91
N ASP A 128 1.92 14.71 19.46
CA ASP A 128 2.65 15.79 20.11
C ASP A 128 1.92 17.12 19.87
N ALA A 129 1.63 17.88 20.94
CA ALA A 129 0.92 19.15 20.84
C ALA A 129 1.68 20.20 20.02
N LEU A 130 3.02 20.15 20.02
CA LEU A 130 3.87 21.06 19.26
C LEU A 130 4.08 20.64 17.80
N HIS A 131 3.96 19.34 17.55
CA HIS A 131 4.22 18.72 16.25
C HIS A 131 3.15 17.71 15.87
N PRO A 132 1.96 18.16 15.40
CA PRO A 132 0.81 17.27 15.15
C PRO A 132 1.04 16.12 14.17
N TRP A 133 2.12 16.17 13.38
CA TRP A 133 2.55 15.06 12.49
C TRP A 133 3.46 14.05 13.17
N LYS A 134 3.68 14.19 14.49
CA LYS A 134 4.45 13.26 15.31
C LYS A 134 3.63 12.82 16.53
N ASN A 135 3.94 11.63 17.03
CA ASN A 135 3.47 11.20 18.34
C ASN A 135 4.41 11.72 19.45
N GLN A 136 4.06 11.43 20.70
CA GLN A 136 4.84 11.85 21.89
C GLN A 136 6.26 11.26 21.90
N ASP A 137 6.50 10.14 21.21
CA ASP A 137 7.82 9.52 21.05
C ASP A 137 8.62 10.13 19.88
N GLY A 138 8.09 11.15 19.20
CA GLY A 138 8.70 11.82 18.05
C GLY A 138 8.64 11.04 16.75
N GLU A 139 7.87 9.94 16.68
CA GLU A 139 7.61 9.17 15.47
C GLU A 139 6.52 9.85 14.62
N ALA A 140 6.52 9.58 13.30
CA ALA A 140 5.47 10.05 12.40
C ALA A 140 4.10 9.47 12.76
N THR A 141 3.04 10.28 12.67
CA THR A 141 1.65 9.83 12.83
C THR A 141 0.67 10.64 11.98
N LEU A 142 -0.37 9.97 11.46
CA LEU A 142 -1.46 10.59 10.71
C LEU A 142 -2.66 10.98 11.56
N THR A 143 -2.60 10.83 12.87
CA THR A 143 -3.74 11.01 13.80
C THR A 143 -4.36 12.42 13.74
N ALA A 144 -3.57 13.44 13.44
CA ALA A 144 -4.07 14.81 13.32
C ALA A 144 -4.66 15.15 11.93
N VAL A 145 -4.59 14.21 10.98
CA VAL A 145 -5.17 14.36 9.64
C VAL A 145 -6.62 13.89 9.71
N SER A 146 -7.56 14.79 9.36
CA SER A 146 -9.02 14.53 9.46
C SER A 146 -9.67 14.26 8.09
N ILE A 147 -8.89 14.08 7.03
CA ILE A 147 -9.37 13.57 5.74
C ILE A 147 -9.38 12.02 5.75
N PRO A 148 -10.17 11.36 4.89
CA PRO A 148 -10.17 9.91 4.77
C PRO A 148 -8.78 9.35 4.44
N ILE A 149 -8.39 8.27 5.13
CA ILE A 149 -7.18 7.50 4.85
C ILE A 149 -7.61 6.08 4.53
N TRP A 150 -7.40 5.68 3.28
CA TRP A 150 -7.82 4.38 2.76
C TRP A 150 -6.61 3.48 2.54
N ILE A 151 -6.71 2.24 2.98
CA ILE A 151 -5.60 1.32 3.06
C ILE A 151 -5.99 0.00 2.40
N VAL A 152 -5.08 -0.56 1.60
CA VAL A 152 -5.15 -1.94 1.12
C VAL A 152 -3.88 -2.64 1.57
N PRO A 153 -3.92 -3.86 2.12
CA PRO A 153 -2.72 -4.57 2.49
C PRO A 153 -1.93 -5.02 1.25
N GLY A 154 -0.61 -5.11 1.43
CA GLY A 154 0.31 -5.71 0.47
C GLY A 154 0.86 -7.05 0.95
N ASN A 155 1.77 -7.63 0.19
CA ASN A 155 2.34 -8.93 0.53
C ASN A 155 3.25 -8.87 1.77
N HIS A 156 3.95 -7.78 2.00
CA HIS A 156 4.78 -7.59 3.19
C HIS A 156 3.96 -7.47 4.47
N ASP A 157 2.78 -6.89 4.42
CA ASP A 157 1.86 -6.79 5.56
C ASP A 157 1.36 -8.16 6.04
N ARG A 158 1.46 -9.17 5.17
CA ARG A 158 1.07 -10.55 5.44
C ARG A 158 2.25 -11.51 5.59
N PHE A 159 3.46 -11.07 5.30
CA PHE A 159 4.64 -11.89 5.32
C PHE A 159 5.20 -12.08 6.73
N GLU A 160 5.15 -13.31 7.25
CA GLU A 160 5.78 -13.72 8.49
C GLU A 160 7.04 -14.55 8.23
N PRO A 161 8.23 -13.94 8.22
CA PRO A 161 9.48 -14.65 7.91
C PRO A 161 9.79 -15.81 8.87
N THR A 162 9.32 -15.73 10.13
CA THR A 162 9.47 -16.79 11.12
C THR A 162 8.74 -18.07 10.74
N ARG A 163 7.55 -17.96 10.16
CA ARG A 163 6.78 -19.10 9.67
C ARG A 163 7.38 -19.69 8.40
N SER A 164 7.90 -18.84 7.52
CA SER A 164 8.58 -19.28 6.30
C SER A 164 9.81 -20.16 6.59
N VAL A 165 10.52 -19.93 7.70
CA VAL A 165 11.68 -20.75 8.10
C VAL A 165 11.25 -22.11 8.64
N ILE A 166 10.16 -22.17 9.41
CA ILE A 166 9.61 -23.43 9.92
C ILE A 166 9.17 -24.32 8.73
N PHE A 167 8.72 -23.70 7.65
CA PHE A 167 8.36 -24.37 6.41
C PHE A 167 9.48 -25.22 5.82
N PHE A 168 10.72 -24.72 5.75
CA PHE A 168 11.85 -25.52 5.27
C PHE A 168 12.25 -26.66 6.20
N GLN A 169 11.81 -26.65 7.44
CA GLN A 169 12.12 -27.69 8.43
C GLN A 169 11.10 -28.83 8.46
N ASN A 170 9.88 -28.61 8.00
CA ASN A 170 8.78 -29.59 8.12
C ASN A 170 7.95 -29.64 6.82
N LEU A 171 8.52 -30.12 5.71
CA LEU A 171 7.70 -30.47 4.55
C LEU A 171 6.65 -31.51 4.95
N PRO A 172 5.37 -31.31 4.79
CA PRO A 172 4.65 -30.65 3.71
C PRO A 172 4.01 -29.31 4.10
N LEU A 173 4.09 -28.40 3.15
CA LEU A 173 3.38 -27.14 3.06
C LEU A 173 1.88 -27.38 3.24
N PRO A 174 1.08 -26.58 3.62
CA PRO A 174 0.73 -25.17 3.49
C PRO A 174 0.02 -24.56 4.71
N LYS A 175 0.28 -25.05 5.90
CA LYS A 175 -0.44 -24.59 7.12
C LYS A 175 0.15 -23.32 7.76
N PHE A 176 1.11 -22.67 7.09
CA PHE A 176 1.95 -21.66 7.72
C PHE A 176 1.43 -20.25 7.58
N PHE A 177 0.64 -20.01 6.58
CA PHE A 177 -0.08 -18.76 6.50
C PHE A 177 -1.42 -18.96 7.19
N ASN A 178 -1.56 -18.45 8.39
CA ASN A 178 -2.87 -18.33 8.98
C ASN A 178 -3.53 -17.10 8.36
N PRO A 179 -4.46 -17.24 7.42
CA PRO A 179 -5.15 -16.09 6.84
C PRO A 179 -5.95 -15.31 7.89
N GLY A 180 -6.06 -15.87 9.10
CA GLY A 180 -6.65 -15.23 10.25
C GLY A 180 -5.67 -14.57 11.20
N ALA A 181 -4.36 -14.62 10.91
CA ALA A 181 -3.35 -14.12 11.83
C ALA A 181 -2.77 -12.74 11.52
N PRO A 182 -2.81 -12.19 10.31
CA PRO A 182 -2.28 -10.86 10.16
C PRO A 182 -3.22 -9.89 10.87
N ARG A 183 -2.68 -9.27 11.89
CA ARG A 183 -3.37 -8.24 12.69
C ARG A 183 -3.70 -6.99 11.89
N PHE A 184 -3.25 -6.92 10.65
CA PHE A 184 -3.68 -5.94 9.67
C PHE A 184 -5.19 -6.01 9.43
N ASP A 185 -5.78 -7.20 9.50
CA ASP A 185 -7.24 -7.39 9.44
C ASP A 185 -7.99 -6.75 10.61
N GLN A 186 -7.28 -6.37 11.70
CA GLN A 186 -7.88 -5.59 12.80
C GLN A 186 -8.01 -4.10 12.46
N ILE A 187 -7.20 -3.60 11.52
CA ILE A 187 -7.29 -2.20 11.04
C ILE A 187 -8.43 -2.09 10.03
N ILE A 188 -8.50 -3.05 9.10
CA ILE A 188 -9.57 -3.17 8.10
C ILE A 188 -9.89 -4.66 7.97
N ASP A 189 -11.18 -5.01 8.00
CA ASP A 189 -11.64 -6.42 7.97
C ASP A 189 -11.54 -7.02 6.55
N PHE A 190 -10.35 -7.05 5.96
CA PHE A 190 -10.11 -7.73 4.69
C PHE A 190 -10.17 -9.26 4.78
N LYS A 191 -10.19 -9.83 5.99
CA LYS A 191 -10.32 -11.27 6.18
C LYS A 191 -11.72 -11.75 5.79
N HIS A 192 -12.73 -11.02 6.19
CA HIS A 192 -14.15 -11.36 5.93
C HIS A 192 -14.69 -10.65 4.70
N THR A 193 -14.17 -9.46 4.39
CA THR A 193 -14.51 -8.65 3.22
C THR A 193 -13.26 -8.27 2.42
N PRO A 194 -12.66 -9.24 1.70
CA PRO A 194 -11.40 -9.02 0.99
C PRO A 194 -11.51 -8.05 -0.20
N ALA A 195 -12.72 -7.72 -0.64
CA ALA A 195 -12.98 -6.60 -1.53
C ALA A 195 -14.11 -5.74 -0.97
N THR A 196 -13.87 -4.43 -0.83
CA THR A 196 -14.79 -3.52 -0.16
C THR A 196 -14.73 -2.11 -0.72
N GLU A 197 -15.80 -1.35 -0.55
CA GLU A 197 -15.78 0.10 -0.72
C GLU A 197 -14.99 0.70 0.45
N LEU A 198 -13.84 1.31 0.15
CA LEU A 198 -13.01 2.01 1.14
C LEU A 198 -13.64 3.35 1.51
N GLY A 199 -14.29 4.00 0.55
CA GLY A 199 -15.01 5.23 0.74
C GLY A 199 -15.21 6.03 -0.53
N ALA A 200 -15.69 7.25 -0.39
CA ALA A 200 -15.91 8.18 -1.50
C ALA A 200 -15.60 9.62 -1.12
N VAL A 201 -15.27 10.43 -2.15
CA VAL A 201 -15.08 11.88 -2.03
C VAL A 201 -15.80 12.58 -3.20
N PRO A 202 -16.63 13.56 -2.99
CA PRO A 202 -17.29 13.88 -1.72
C PRO A 202 -18.25 12.76 -1.33
N ASP A 203 -18.69 12.76 -0.09
CA ASP A 203 -19.81 11.93 0.33
C ASP A 203 -21.09 12.33 -0.42
N TRP A 204 -22.04 11.37 -0.62
CA TRP A 204 -23.33 11.64 -1.26
C TRP A 204 -24.15 12.72 -0.54
N THR A 205 -23.87 12.97 0.74
CA THR A 205 -24.54 13.96 1.56
C THR A 205 -23.95 15.36 1.44
N SER A 206 -22.81 15.56 0.77
CA SER A 206 -22.04 16.82 0.79
C SER A 206 -22.39 17.82 -0.30
N GLY A 207 -23.57 17.73 -0.92
CA GLY A 207 -24.10 18.72 -1.87
C GLY A 207 -23.69 18.50 -3.33
N PRO A 208 -24.12 19.35 -4.27
CA PRO A 208 -23.92 19.16 -5.69
C PRO A 208 -22.45 19.32 -6.06
N THR A 209 -21.79 18.21 -6.34
CA THR A 209 -20.41 18.17 -6.83
C THR A 209 -20.41 17.59 -8.25
N PRO A 210 -19.69 18.20 -9.21
CA PRO A 210 -19.68 17.74 -10.59
C PRO A 210 -19.00 16.39 -10.77
N VAL A 211 -18.19 15.97 -9.81
CA VAL A 211 -17.57 14.64 -9.79
C VAL A 211 -17.58 14.05 -8.39
N ARG A 212 -17.85 12.75 -8.32
CA ARG A 212 -17.71 11.93 -7.13
C ARG A 212 -16.68 10.84 -7.39
N VAL A 213 -15.73 10.65 -6.49
CA VAL A 213 -14.74 9.57 -6.58
C VAL A 213 -15.13 8.49 -5.58
N VAL A 214 -15.35 7.27 -6.06
CA VAL A 214 -15.54 6.07 -5.24
C VAL A 214 -14.29 5.21 -5.31
N VAL A 215 -13.78 4.81 -4.16
CA VAL A 215 -12.55 4.03 -4.05
C VAL A 215 -12.90 2.65 -3.51
N LEU A 216 -12.58 1.63 -4.29
CA LEU A 216 -12.82 0.22 -3.98
C LEU A 216 -11.48 -0.50 -3.82
N GLY A 217 -11.27 -1.18 -2.71
CA GLY A 217 -10.05 -1.92 -2.43
C GLY A 217 -10.23 -3.42 -2.51
N ALA A 218 -9.23 -4.15 -3.01
CA ALA A 218 -9.20 -5.60 -2.99
C ALA A 218 -7.82 -6.14 -2.56
N ASP A 219 -7.83 -7.12 -1.66
CA ASP A 219 -6.64 -7.80 -1.17
C ASP A 219 -6.38 -9.10 -1.91
N PHE A 220 -5.58 -9.02 -2.95
CA PHE A 220 -5.13 -10.20 -3.71
C PHE A 220 -3.89 -10.88 -3.12
N SER A 221 -3.41 -10.44 -1.96
CA SER A 221 -2.38 -11.12 -1.18
C SER A 221 -2.94 -12.04 -0.09
N LEU A 222 -4.26 -12.01 0.16
CA LEU A 222 -4.91 -12.66 1.31
C LEU A 222 -4.63 -14.16 1.39
N ARG A 223 -4.57 -14.86 0.26
CA ARG A 223 -4.41 -16.32 0.19
C ARG A 223 -3.12 -16.76 -0.50
N GLN A 224 -2.16 -15.86 -0.67
CA GLN A 224 -0.95 -16.11 -1.47
C GLN A 224 -0.16 -17.37 -1.05
N PHE A 225 -0.27 -17.81 0.20
CA PHE A 225 0.42 -19.00 0.73
C PHE A 225 -0.49 -20.21 0.92
N VAL A 226 -1.79 -20.07 0.74
CA VAL A 226 -2.78 -21.12 1.03
C VAL A 226 -3.14 -21.89 -0.24
N ASP A 227 -3.32 -21.18 -1.35
CA ASP A 227 -3.92 -21.74 -2.56
C ASP A 227 -2.90 -22.06 -3.66
N HIS A 228 -1.61 -21.73 -3.45
CA HIS A 228 -0.56 -22.03 -4.43
C HIS A 228 0.38 -23.12 -3.95
N ASP A 229 0.23 -24.31 -4.51
CA ASP A 229 1.20 -25.38 -4.44
C ASP A 229 2.46 -24.94 -5.19
N GLY A 230 3.44 -24.44 -4.46
CA GLY A 230 4.74 -24.23 -5.04
C GLY A 230 5.53 -23.01 -4.55
N PHE A 231 6.75 -22.96 -5.04
CA PHE A 231 7.77 -21.97 -4.71
C PHE A 231 7.37 -20.52 -4.95
N TYR A 232 6.44 -20.26 -5.87
CA TYR A 232 6.02 -18.91 -6.24
C TYR A 232 5.04 -18.25 -5.25
N GLY A 233 4.16 -18.99 -4.62
CA GLY A 233 3.31 -18.47 -3.54
C GLY A 233 4.13 -17.97 -2.36
N TRP A 234 5.30 -18.59 -2.18
CA TRP A 234 6.26 -18.21 -1.16
C TRP A 234 7.04 -16.90 -1.47
N LEU A 235 7.11 -16.52 -2.75
CA LEU A 235 7.76 -15.29 -3.21
C LEU A 235 6.82 -14.08 -3.22
N ALA A 236 5.74 -14.13 -2.47
CA ALA A 236 4.82 -13.01 -2.34
C ALA A 236 4.05 -12.67 -3.65
N GLN A 237 3.69 -13.68 -4.41
CA GLN A 237 2.90 -13.52 -5.62
C GLN A 237 1.42 -13.33 -5.29
N GLY A 238 0.82 -12.24 -5.78
CA GLY A 238 -0.62 -12.02 -5.67
C GLY A 238 -1.41 -12.90 -6.64
N CYS A 239 -2.68 -13.14 -6.32
CA CYS A 239 -3.59 -13.92 -7.16
C CYS A 239 -4.98 -13.29 -7.22
N VAL A 240 -5.56 -13.21 -8.40
CA VAL A 240 -6.95 -12.80 -8.59
C VAL A 240 -7.84 -14.01 -8.30
N TYR A 241 -8.43 -14.06 -7.09
CA TYR A 241 -9.38 -15.07 -6.68
C TYR A 241 -10.78 -14.73 -7.13
N ASP A 242 -11.55 -15.73 -7.58
CA ASP A 242 -12.87 -15.53 -8.17
C ASP A 242 -13.85 -14.88 -7.19
N ASP A 243 -13.87 -15.31 -5.95
CA ASP A 243 -14.75 -14.76 -4.92
C ASP A 243 -14.40 -13.32 -4.52
N ILE A 244 -13.09 -12.98 -4.45
CA ILE A 244 -12.63 -11.61 -4.19
C ILE A 244 -12.98 -10.73 -5.40
N MET A 245 -12.77 -11.25 -6.60
CA MET A 245 -13.08 -10.54 -7.82
C MET A 245 -14.59 -10.26 -7.95
N GLN A 246 -15.43 -11.25 -7.61
CA GLN A 246 -16.87 -11.07 -7.63
C GLN A 246 -17.33 -10.01 -6.62
N GLN A 247 -16.80 -10.02 -5.40
CA GLN A 247 -17.08 -8.96 -4.42
C GLN A 247 -16.69 -7.56 -4.92
N LEU A 248 -15.53 -7.44 -5.60
CA LEU A 248 -15.10 -6.16 -6.17
C LEU A 248 -16.04 -5.69 -7.29
N ILE A 249 -16.51 -6.62 -8.14
CA ILE A 249 -17.52 -6.34 -9.17
C ILE A 249 -18.83 -5.90 -8.53
N ASP A 250 -19.37 -6.65 -7.55
CA ASP A 250 -20.63 -6.34 -6.88
C ASP A 250 -20.59 -4.93 -6.25
N LYS A 251 -19.47 -4.56 -5.61
CA LYS A 251 -19.27 -3.20 -5.07
C LYS A 251 -19.19 -2.13 -6.16
N THR A 252 -18.63 -2.45 -7.31
CA THR A 252 -18.58 -1.54 -8.46
C THR A 252 -19.99 -1.29 -9.02
N GLU A 253 -20.78 -2.34 -9.14
CA GLU A 253 -22.17 -2.24 -9.59
C GLU A 253 -23.05 -1.50 -8.59
N GLU A 254 -22.83 -1.71 -7.28
CA GLU A 254 -23.48 -0.96 -6.21
C GLU A 254 -23.19 0.53 -6.32
N ALA A 255 -21.91 0.92 -6.52
CA ALA A 255 -21.49 2.31 -6.71
C ALA A 255 -22.14 2.94 -7.96
N ASN A 256 -22.15 2.21 -9.08
CA ASN A 256 -22.82 2.65 -10.31
C ASN A 256 -24.35 2.83 -10.12
N SER A 257 -25.01 1.93 -9.40
CA SER A 257 -26.44 2.00 -9.13
C SER A 257 -26.77 3.19 -8.24
N LYS A 258 -26.05 3.38 -7.14
CA LYS A 258 -26.20 4.54 -6.26
C LYS A 258 -25.98 5.86 -6.99
N HIS A 259 -25.00 5.91 -7.92
CA HIS A 259 -24.79 7.10 -8.72
C HIS A 259 -25.98 7.43 -9.62
N LYS A 260 -26.54 6.43 -10.29
CA LYS A 260 -27.75 6.58 -11.13
C LYS A 260 -28.94 7.09 -10.32
N GLU A 261 -29.14 6.56 -9.12
CA GLU A 261 -30.22 6.97 -8.22
C GLU A 261 -30.11 8.45 -7.80
N HIS A 262 -28.87 8.91 -7.50
CA HIS A 262 -28.65 10.30 -7.07
C HIS A 262 -28.58 11.29 -8.23
N ASN A 263 -28.35 10.81 -9.45
CA ASN A 263 -28.28 11.60 -10.71
C ASN A 263 -27.44 12.92 -10.58
N GLN A 264 -26.30 12.84 -9.91
CA GLN A 264 -25.46 14.00 -9.60
C GLN A 264 -24.08 13.88 -10.22
N GLY A 265 -23.80 14.72 -11.22
CA GLY A 265 -22.47 14.89 -11.81
C GLY A 265 -21.90 13.62 -12.45
N ALA A 266 -20.57 13.50 -12.46
CA ALA A 266 -19.86 12.35 -12.97
C ALA A 266 -19.37 11.42 -11.84
N LEU A 267 -19.28 10.13 -12.12
CA LEU A 267 -18.70 9.13 -11.22
C LEU A 267 -17.32 8.71 -11.71
N CYS A 268 -16.34 8.79 -10.82
CA CYS A 268 -15.01 8.23 -10.99
C CYS A 268 -14.85 7.02 -10.07
N ILE A 269 -14.61 5.84 -10.63
CA ILE A 269 -14.36 4.61 -9.87
C ILE A 269 -12.88 4.29 -9.93
N LEU A 270 -12.23 4.25 -8.76
CA LEU A 270 -10.85 3.85 -8.59
C LEU A 270 -10.78 2.50 -7.91
N TRP A 271 -10.13 1.52 -8.53
CA TRP A 271 -9.76 0.29 -7.86
C TRP A 271 -8.38 0.42 -7.23
N VAL A 272 -8.23 -0.06 -6.02
CA VAL A 272 -6.95 -0.07 -5.29
C VAL A 272 -6.57 -1.51 -5.02
N VAL A 273 -5.42 -1.90 -5.53
CA VAL A 273 -4.82 -3.22 -5.33
C VAL A 273 -3.32 -3.05 -5.09
N HIS A 274 -2.68 -3.98 -4.37
CA HIS A 274 -1.24 -3.84 -4.20
C HIS A 274 -0.47 -4.23 -5.47
N PHE A 275 -0.87 -5.33 -6.13
CA PHE A 275 -0.18 -5.86 -7.31
C PHE A 275 -0.68 -5.22 -8.62
N PRO A 276 0.18 -4.56 -9.40
CA PRO A 276 -0.23 -3.94 -10.64
C PRO A 276 -0.50 -4.98 -11.74
N PRO A 277 -1.70 -4.97 -12.36
CA PRO A 277 -2.00 -5.91 -13.42
C PRO A 277 -1.24 -5.57 -14.70
N GLY A 278 -0.49 -6.55 -15.24
CA GLY A 278 0.15 -6.42 -16.56
C GLY A 278 1.39 -5.54 -16.60
N TYR A 279 2.03 -5.27 -15.49
CA TYR A 279 3.28 -4.52 -15.49
C TYR A 279 4.39 -5.33 -16.19
N PRO A 280 4.97 -4.81 -17.30
CA PRO A 280 5.79 -5.62 -18.20
C PRO A 280 7.16 -6.01 -17.61
N HIS A 281 7.68 -5.22 -16.67
CA HIS A 281 9.03 -5.40 -16.12
C HIS A 281 9.09 -6.28 -14.87
N LEU A 282 7.94 -6.70 -14.31
CA LEU A 282 7.95 -7.65 -13.20
C LEU A 282 8.37 -9.05 -13.67
N SER A 283 9.25 -9.67 -12.90
CA SER A 283 9.55 -11.09 -13.08
C SER A 283 8.32 -11.95 -12.76
N LYS A 284 8.21 -13.12 -13.38
CA LYS A 284 7.06 -14.02 -13.20
C LYS A 284 6.62 -14.21 -11.74
N PRO A 285 7.53 -14.45 -10.76
CA PRO A 285 7.13 -14.66 -9.37
C PRO A 285 6.57 -13.43 -8.65
N HIS A 286 6.69 -12.23 -9.23
CA HIS A 286 6.17 -10.99 -8.65
C HIS A 286 4.92 -10.47 -9.38
N ARG A 287 4.45 -11.19 -10.41
CA ARG A 287 3.25 -10.80 -11.16
C ARG A 287 1.99 -11.24 -10.44
N LEU A 288 0.93 -10.48 -10.64
CA LEU A 288 -0.42 -10.88 -10.27
C LEU A 288 -0.88 -12.04 -11.16
N LEU A 289 -1.18 -13.19 -10.54
CA LEU A 289 -1.74 -14.33 -11.27
C LEU A 289 -3.18 -14.02 -11.72
N PHE A 290 -3.54 -14.50 -12.89
CA PHE A 290 -4.86 -14.29 -13.50
C PHE A 290 -5.25 -12.82 -13.67
N GLU A 291 -4.27 -11.93 -13.81
CA GLU A 291 -4.47 -10.48 -14.00
C GLU A 291 -5.42 -10.10 -15.16
N GLY A 292 -5.55 -10.98 -16.16
CA GLY A 292 -6.49 -10.81 -17.26
C GLY A 292 -7.94 -10.70 -16.80
N ARG A 293 -8.32 -11.41 -15.73
CA ARG A 293 -9.66 -11.32 -15.13
C ARG A 293 -9.91 -9.94 -14.54
N LEU A 294 -8.94 -9.42 -13.78
CA LEU A 294 -9.02 -8.08 -13.19
C LEU A 294 -9.15 -7.00 -14.28
N THR A 295 -8.32 -7.08 -15.33
CA THR A 295 -8.36 -6.10 -16.43
C THR A 295 -9.64 -6.18 -17.24
N SER A 296 -10.15 -7.38 -17.53
CA SER A 296 -11.43 -7.55 -18.24
C SER A 296 -12.60 -7.02 -17.43
N ALA A 297 -12.66 -7.32 -16.13
CA ALA A 297 -13.71 -6.82 -15.26
C ALA A 297 -13.66 -5.29 -15.12
N ALA A 298 -12.46 -4.69 -14.96
CA ALA A 298 -12.32 -3.24 -14.90
C ALA A 298 -12.86 -2.55 -16.15
N ASN A 299 -12.59 -3.09 -17.35
CA ASN A 299 -13.16 -2.57 -18.59
C ASN A 299 -14.69 -2.67 -18.63
N ASN A 300 -15.23 -3.83 -18.23
CA ASN A 300 -16.66 -4.11 -18.35
C ASN A 300 -17.51 -3.30 -17.37
N HIS A 301 -16.95 -2.90 -16.23
CA HIS A 301 -17.68 -2.21 -15.16
C HIS A 301 -17.32 -0.72 -15.03
N GLY A 302 -16.62 -0.14 -16.03
CA GLY A 302 -16.40 1.31 -16.12
C GLY A 302 -15.43 1.87 -15.09
N VAL A 303 -14.40 1.09 -14.70
CA VAL A 303 -13.33 1.55 -13.81
C VAL A 303 -12.48 2.60 -14.53
N ASN A 304 -12.21 3.73 -13.89
CA ASN A 304 -11.45 4.83 -14.47
C ASN A 304 -9.94 4.66 -14.32
N ALA A 305 -9.48 4.10 -13.19
CA ALA A 305 -8.08 3.76 -12.98
C ALA A 305 -7.91 2.63 -11.95
N ILE A 306 -6.79 1.91 -12.06
CA ILE A 306 -6.31 0.97 -11.03
C ILE A 306 -5.06 1.56 -10.38
N LEU A 307 -5.10 1.74 -9.06
CA LEU A 307 -3.98 2.22 -8.25
C LEU A 307 -3.24 1.05 -7.66
N ALA A 308 -1.90 1.06 -7.75
CA ALA A 308 -1.09 -0.05 -7.28
C ALA A 308 0.26 0.39 -6.69
N GLY A 309 0.88 -0.51 -5.92
CA GLY A 309 2.24 -0.43 -5.40
C GLY A 309 3.15 -1.51 -5.98
N HIS A 310 3.89 -2.21 -5.11
CA HIS A 310 4.68 -3.42 -5.36
C HIS A 310 5.87 -3.30 -6.34
N THR A 311 5.79 -2.45 -7.35
CA THR A 311 6.85 -2.31 -8.36
C THR A 311 8.05 -1.53 -7.86
N HIS A 312 7.87 -0.75 -6.80
CA HIS A 312 8.81 0.28 -6.33
C HIS A 312 9.17 1.33 -7.39
N GLU A 313 8.43 1.36 -8.49
CA GLU A 313 8.60 2.31 -9.58
C GLU A 313 7.33 3.15 -9.75
N GLN A 314 7.51 4.45 -9.90
CA GLN A 314 6.42 5.35 -10.23
C GLN A 314 6.19 5.32 -11.73
N VAL A 315 5.03 4.81 -12.14
CA VAL A 315 4.70 4.67 -13.56
C VAL A 315 3.20 4.71 -13.80
N LYS A 316 2.82 5.35 -14.89
CA LYS A 316 1.49 5.28 -15.49
C LYS A 316 1.57 4.51 -16.78
N TYR A 317 0.72 3.50 -16.93
CA TYR A 317 0.63 2.74 -18.18
C TYR A 317 -0.80 2.27 -18.43
N ARG A 318 -1.06 1.95 -19.71
CA ARG A 318 -2.33 1.36 -20.15
C ARG A 318 -2.05 0.07 -20.88
N LYS A 319 -2.72 -1.01 -20.50
CA LYS A 319 -2.65 -2.28 -21.26
C LYS A 319 -3.34 -2.11 -22.61
N PRO A 320 -2.86 -2.79 -23.67
CA PRO A 320 -3.59 -2.84 -24.93
C PRO A 320 -5.03 -3.33 -24.72
N GLY A 321 -6.00 -2.57 -25.23
CA GLY A 321 -7.43 -2.87 -25.10
C GLY A 321 -8.06 -2.48 -23.76
N ALA A 322 -7.30 -1.86 -22.83
CA ALA A 322 -7.86 -1.30 -21.60
C ALA A 322 -8.40 0.12 -21.83
N ASN A 323 -9.53 0.43 -21.19
CA ASN A 323 -10.14 1.77 -21.20
C ASN A 323 -9.71 2.60 -19.98
N PHE A 324 -8.86 2.08 -19.11
CA PHE A 324 -8.37 2.68 -17.89
C PHE A 324 -6.84 2.66 -17.84
N ASP A 325 -6.28 3.52 -17.00
CA ASP A 325 -4.85 3.54 -16.70
C ASP A 325 -4.54 2.76 -15.42
N VAL A 326 -3.34 2.17 -15.35
CA VAL A 326 -2.76 1.64 -14.12
C VAL A 326 -1.74 2.64 -13.60
N LEU A 327 -1.89 3.05 -12.34
CA LEU A 327 -1.11 4.08 -11.70
C LEU A 327 -0.33 3.47 -10.53
N CYS A 328 0.98 3.26 -10.73
CA CYS A 328 1.88 2.81 -9.67
C CYS A 328 2.59 4.02 -9.07
N CYS A 329 2.59 4.17 -7.76
CA CYS A 329 3.18 5.34 -7.12
C CYS A 329 4.68 5.18 -6.75
N GLY A 330 5.23 3.98 -6.87
CA GLY A 330 6.59 3.68 -6.45
C GLY A 330 6.72 3.48 -4.93
N THR A 331 7.95 3.36 -4.43
CA THR A 331 8.19 3.24 -2.99
C THR A 331 8.24 4.61 -2.33
N THR A 332 7.49 4.78 -1.23
CA THR A 332 7.37 6.10 -0.60
C THR A 332 8.37 6.30 0.54
N SER A 333 8.59 5.32 1.42
CA SER A 333 9.56 5.49 2.52
C SER A 333 10.52 4.33 2.73
N GLN A 334 10.52 3.34 1.84
CA GLN A 334 11.54 2.30 1.87
C GLN A 334 12.94 2.89 1.63
N TYR A 335 13.95 2.35 2.29
CA TYR A 335 15.33 2.79 2.07
C TYR A 335 15.78 2.53 0.63
N VAL A 336 16.15 3.58 -0.06
CA VAL A 336 16.71 3.53 -1.41
C VAL A 336 18.19 3.95 -1.34
N PRO A 337 19.14 3.06 -1.70
CA PRO A 337 20.55 3.41 -1.68
C PRO A 337 20.87 4.65 -2.53
N PRO A 338 21.72 5.58 -2.06
CA PRO A 338 21.98 6.86 -2.75
C PRO A 338 22.50 6.72 -4.18
N LYS A 339 23.13 5.59 -4.51
CA LYS A 339 23.73 5.32 -5.83
C LYS A 339 22.73 4.72 -6.85
N THR A 340 21.50 4.40 -6.43
CA THR A 340 20.47 3.87 -7.33
C THR A 340 19.67 5.00 -7.95
N SER A 341 19.15 4.81 -9.14
CA SER A 341 18.22 5.74 -9.78
C SER A 341 16.86 5.83 -9.07
N GLY A 342 16.61 4.88 -8.15
CA GLY A 342 15.41 4.86 -7.33
C GLY A 342 15.38 6.04 -6.36
N ARG A 343 14.20 6.63 -6.20
CA ARG A 343 13.93 7.71 -5.23
C ARG A 343 12.61 7.41 -4.54
N ASN A 344 12.49 7.86 -3.30
CA ASN A 344 11.21 7.83 -2.62
C ASN A 344 10.24 8.77 -3.31
N ARG A 345 9.03 8.28 -3.59
CA ARG A 345 8.03 8.98 -4.38
C ARG A 345 6.63 8.75 -3.84
N PHE A 346 5.76 9.69 -4.11
CA PHE A 346 4.31 9.54 -4.07
C PHE A 346 3.71 10.37 -5.21
N GLN A 347 2.41 10.22 -5.45
CA GLN A 347 1.70 11.00 -6.46
C GLN A 347 0.41 11.58 -5.88
N ILE A 348 -0.03 12.71 -6.41
CA ILE A 348 -1.37 13.25 -6.18
C ILE A 348 -2.18 13.01 -7.45
N ILE A 349 -3.30 12.36 -7.28
CA ILE A 349 -4.28 12.09 -8.33
C ILE A 349 -5.28 13.22 -8.30
N ASN A 350 -5.33 14.00 -9.36
CA ASN A 350 -6.31 15.06 -9.53
C ASN A 350 -7.46 14.54 -10.40
N VAL A 351 -8.66 14.53 -9.85
CA VAL A 351 -9.86 14.09 -10.54
C VAL A 351 -10.74 15.31 -10.79
N THR A 352 -11.01 15.58 -12.07
CA THR A 352 -11.89 16.65 -12.52
C THR A 352 -12.93 16.11 -13.49
N CYS A 353 -13.97 16.90 -13.76
CA CYS A 353 -14.93 16.62 -14.80
C CYS A 353 -14.99 17.80 -15.76
N ASN A 354 -14.70 17.57 -17.05
CA ASN A 354 -14.75 18.62 -18.06
C ASN A 354 -16.18 18.99 -18.48
N ASP A 355 -17.05 17.99 -18.45
CA ASP A 355 -18.49 18.09 -18.64
C ASP A 355 -19.17 17.00 -17.80
N SER A 356 -20.48 16.94 -17.80
CA SER A 356 -21.27 16.08 -16.90
C SER A 356 -21.02 14.58 -17.03
N SER A 357 -20.19 14.13 -17.97
CA SER A 357 -19.97 12.71 -18.26
C SER A 357 -18.50 12.28 -18.34
N ASN A 358 -17.56 13.21 -18.59
CA ASN A 358 -16.17 12.85 -18.82
C ASN A 358 -15.27 13.16 -17.62
N VAL A 359 -14.83 12.12 -16.96
CA VAL A 359 -13.85 12.19 -15.88
C VAL A 359 -12.44 12.31 -16.47
N LEU A 360 -11.69 13.31 -16.00
CA LEU A 360 -10.28 13.47 -16.31
C LEU A 360 -9.44 13.19 -15.08
N ILE A 361 -8.43 12.32 -15.23
CA ILE A 361 -7.46 11.99 -14.20
C ILE A 361 -6.08 12.49 -14.62
N THR A 362 -5.51 13.40 -13.85
CA THR A 362 -4.14 13.88 -14.01
C THR A 362 -3.31 13.59 -12.76
N LEU A 363 -1.98 13.60 -12.88
CA LEU A 363 -1.06 13.25 -11.82
C LEU A 363 -0.07 14.37 -11.57
N ASP A 364 0.12 14.72 -10.29
CA ASP A 364 1.26 15.49 -9.83
C ASP A 364 2.22 14.53 -9.13
N ASN A 365 3.42 14.36 -9.67
CA ASN A 365 4.42 13.45 -9.15
C ASN A 365 5.33 14.17 -8.17
N TYR A 366 5.64 13.52 -7.05
CA TYR A 366 6.54 14.04 -6.03
C TYR A 366 7.68 13.09 -5.75
N LYS A 367 8.87 13.65 -5.60
CA LYS A 367 10.11 12.93 -5.36
C LYS A 367 10.82 13.47 -4.14
N TYR A 368 11.28 12.59 -3.27
CA TYR A 368 12.11 12.98 -2.14
C TYR A 368 13.54 13.30 -2.60
N MET A 369 14.02 14.48 -2.21
CA MET A 369 15.38 14.92 -2.45
C MET A 369 16.05 15.23 -1.12
N ARG A 370 17.31 14.81 -0.98
CA ARG A 370 18.11 15.07 0.22
C ARG A 370 18.82 16.41 0.12
N ALA A 371 19.06 17.03 1.28
CA ALA A 371 19.91 18.21 1.34
C ALA A 371 21.29 17.92 0.73
N GLY A 372 21.79 18.86 -0.07
CA GLY A 372 23.03 18.73 -0.85
C GLY A 372 22.84 18.14 -2.26
N GLU A 373 21.67 17.60 -2.61
CA GLU A 373 21.35 17.14 -3.96
C GLU A 373 20.81 18.29 -4.81
N ALA A 374 21.36 18.50 -6.02
CA ALA A 374 20.87 19.48 -7.01
C ALA A 374 20.54 20.88 -6.44
N GLY A 375 21.36 21.37 -5.49
CA GLY A 375 21.15 22.69 -4.87
C GLY A 375 20.06 22.73 -3.78
N ILE A 376 19.51 21.58 -3.39
CA ILE A 376 18.52 21.46 -2.34
C ILE A 376 19.15 21.74 -0.97
N THR A 377 18.60 22.68 -0.22
CA THR A 377 19.09 23.06 1.11
C THR A 377 18.44 22.26 2.23
N ILE A 378 17.20 21.80 2.03
CA ILE A 378 16.42 21.04 3.02
C ILE A 378 15.89 19.76 2.36
N SER A 379 16.12 18.62 3.02
CA SER A 379 15.54 17.35 2.55
C SER A 379 14.00 17.39 2.62
N ASN A 380 13.33 17.24 1.48
CA ASN A 380 11.85 17.26 1.38
C ASN A 380 11.36 16.57 0.10
N PHE A 381 10.03 16.44 -0.05
CA PHE A 381 9.40 16.09 -1.32
C PHE A 381 9.22 17.33 -2.19
N TYR A 382 9.60 17.19 -3.44
CA TYR A 382 9.48 18.22 -4.46
C TYR A 382 8.68 17.69 -5.65
N SER A 383 7.86 18.55 -6.24
CA SER A 383 7.14 18.22 -7.47
C SER A 383 8.12 17.91 -8.61
N GLU A 384 7.86 16.83 -9.33
CA GLU A 384 8.57 16.52 -10.57
C GLU A 384 7.84 17.24 -11.72
N PRO A 385 8.57 17.81 -12.70
CA PRO A 385 7.98 18.48 -13.84
C PRO A 385 7.22 17.53 -14.77
#